data_ee667b70974f3bba6a6b302a21e65bce
#
_entry.id   ee667b70974f3bba6a6b302a21e65bce
#
_cell.length_a   1.000
_cell.length_b   1.000
_cell.length_c   1.000
_cell.angle_alpha   90.00
_cell.angle_beta   90.00
_cell.angle_gamma   90.00
#
_symmetry.space_group_name_H-M   'P 1'
#
loop_
_entity.id
_entity.type
_entity.pdbx_description
1 polymer ?
#
loop_
_entity_poly.entity_id
_entity_poly.type
_entity_poly.pdbx_seq_one_letter_code
_entity_poly.pdbx_strand_id
1 'polypeptide(L)'
;MAVKQAAEWSDKVEQILKLFPVHIRKVMEQAEVFQRLSQKLEEIRVRVNQPLELVTADGAYFLNNGALVRQTDRQCLSVSEEDLRQMSTLMSRYSLYAYEEEIRQGFLTVEGGHRIGVCGQVMQLNGRINRIYPILYLNIRIARERKACGALLYKQLWREQEPENTLLLSAPGNGKTT
;
A
#
# COMPACT_ATOMS: atom_id res chain seq x y z
N MET A 1 1.58 -16.86 -19.28
CA MET A 1 0.79 -16.08 -18.29
C MET A 1 1.62 -15.62 -17.09
N ALA A 2 2.36 -16.47 -16.41
CA ALA A 2 3.17 -16.11 -15.22
C ALA A 2 4.20 -14.99 -15.45
N VAL A 3 4.92 -14.97 -16.57
CA VAL A 3 5.96 -13.95 -16.86
C VAL A 3 5.35 -12.54 -17.04
N LYS A 4 4.18 -12.44 -17.66
CA LYS A 4 3.48 -11.15 -17.86
C LYS A 4 2.92 -10.62 -16.54
N GLN A 5 2.50 -11.49 -15.66
CA GLN A 5 2.04 -11.16 -14.30
C GLN A 5 3.18 -10.70 -13.40
N ALA A 6 4.37 -11.32 -13.53
CA ALA A 6 5.57 -10.91 -12.78
C ALA A 6 6.08 -9.52 -13.20
N ALA A 7 6.03 -9.19 -14.50
CA ALA A 7 6.40 -7.87 -15.01
C ALA A 7 5.42 -6.78 -14.53
N GLU A 8 4.13 -7.03 -14.59
CA GLU A 8 3.08 -6.11 -14.12
C GLU A 8 3.17 -5.84 -12.60
N TRP A 9 3.69 -6.81 -11.85
CA TRP A 9 3.99 -6.70 -10.42
C TRP A 9 5.22 -5.83 -10.16
N SER A 10 6.27 -5.99 -10.95
CA SER A 10 7.47 -5.19 -10.88
C SER A 10 7.14 -3.70 -11.02
N ASP A 11 6.30 -3.36 -12.01
CA ASP A 11 5.89 -1.99 -12.28
C ASP A 11 5.09 -1.39 -11.11
N LYS A 12 4.16 -2.14 -10.51
CA LYS A 12 3.35 -1.67 -9.37
C LYS A 12 4.19 -1.41 -8.12
N VAL A 13 5.13 -2.30 -7.83
CA VAL A 13 6.03 -2.12 -6.69
C VAL A 13 6.98 -0.95 -6.94
N GLU A 14 7.47 -0.78 -8.16
CA GLU A 14 8.32 0.36 -8.52
C GLU A 14 7.59 1.70 -8.35
N GLN A 15 6.31 1.79 -8.68
CA GLN A 15 5.49 2.98 -8.43
C GLN A 15 5.43 3.33 -6.95
N ILE A 16 5.28 2.33 -6.07
CA ILE A 16 5.30 2.53 -4.62
C ILE A 16 6.68 2.96 -4.13
N LEU A 17 7.75 2.37 -4.65
CA LEU A 17 9.11 2.74 -4.25
C LEU A 17 9.44 4.20 -4.55
N LYS A 18 8.85 4.79 -5.58
CA LYS A 18 8.98 6.22 -5.91
C LYS A 18 8.42 7.15 -4.82
N LEU A 19 7.58 6.65 -3.94
CA LEU A 19 7.04 7.41 -2.80
C LEU A 19 8.00 7.49 -1.61
N PHE A 20 9.08 6.71 -1.63
CA PHE A 20 10.06 6.68 -0.56
C PHE A 20 11.25 7.60 -0.83
N PRO A 21 11.86 8.18 0.22
CA PRO A 21 13.15 8.86 0.12
C PRO A 21 14.22 7.95 -0.52
N VAL A 22 15.17 8.58 -1.22
CA VAL A 22 16.15 7.85 -2.03
C VAL A 22 16.95 6.83 -1.22
N HIS A 23 17.33 7.15 0.03
CA HIS A 23 18.12 6.25 0.86
C HIS A 23 17.32 5.01 1.29
N ILE A 24 16.03 5.15 1.66
CA ILE A 24 15.15 4.03 1.98
C ILE A 24 14.92 3.17 0.73
N ARG A 25 14.59 3.83 -0.41
CA ARG A 25 14.37 3.17 -1.68
C ARG A 25 15.55 2.32 -2.11
N LYS A 26 16.78 2.85 -2.02
CA LYS A 26 18.00 2.10 -2.34
C LYS A 26 18.17 0.85 -1.50
N VAL A 27 17.89 0.91 -0.20
CA VAL A 27 17.97 -0.27 0.67
C VAL A 27 16.93 -1.31 0.26
N MET A 28 15.71 -0.88 -0.06
CA MET A 28 14.65 -1.78 -0.51
C MET A 28 14.98 -2.42 -1.87
N GLU A 29 15.50 -1.65 -2.82
CA GLU A 29 15.89 -2.13 -4.16
C GLU A 29 17.08 -3.12 -4.12
N GLN A 30 18.04 -2.89 -3.22
CA GLN A 30 19.21 -3.75 -3.05
C GLN A 30 18.91 -5.05 -2.31
N ALA A 31 17.84 -5.11 -1.55
CA ALA A 31 17.46 -6.31 -0.86
C ALA A 31 16.99 -7.37 -1.89
N GLU A 32 17.88 -8.33 -2.21
CA GLU A 32 17.54 -9.49 -3.08
C GLU A 32 16.23 -10.17 -2.63
N VAL A 33 16.01 -10.08 -1.34
CA VAL A 33 14.86 -10.61 -0.64
C VAL A 33 13.61 -9.76 -0.89
N PHE A 34 13.75 -8.43 -1.08
CA PHE A 34 12.61 -7.57 -1.42
C PHE A 34 12.02 -7.91 -2.80
N GLN A 35 12.86 -8.27 -3.77
CA GLN A 35 12.40 -8.74 -5.07
C GLN A 35 11.57 -10.02 -4.96
N ARG A 36 11.95 -10.95 -4.07
CA ARG A 36 11.19 -12.17 -3.79
C ARG A 36 9.90 -11.88 -3.00
N LEU A 37 9.97 -10.94 -2.05
CA LEU A 37 8.82 -10.55 -1.23
C LEU A 37 7.83 -9.70 -2.02
N SER A 38 8.29 -8.93 -3.00
CA SER A 38 7.45 -8.00 -3.77
C SER A 38 6.21 -8.69 -4.33
N GLN A 39 6.31 -9.94 -4.79
CA GLN A 39 5.19 -10.71 -5.31
C GLN A 39 4.15 -11.12 -4.27
N LYS A 40 4.50 -11.09 -2.98
CA LYS A 40 3.62 -11.46 -1.85
C LYS A 40 3.24 -10.28 -0.98
N LEU A 41 3.87 -9.13 -1.20
CA LEU A 41 3.71 -7.94 -0.37
C LEU A 41 2.29 -7.39 -0.47
N GLU A 42 1.59 -7.27 0.65
CA GLU A 42 0.22 -6.76 0.74
C GLU A 42 0.14 -5.34 1.26
N GLU A 43 0.97 -5.04 2.27
CA GLU A 43 1.04 -3.72 2.89
C GLU A 43 2.47 -3.33 3.22
N ILE A 44 2.75 -2.04 3.20
CA ILE A 44 3.95 -1.45 3.80
C ILE A 44 3.48 -0.47 4.87
N ARG A 45 3.91 -0.70 6.10
CA ARG A 45 3.57 0.15 7.25
C ARG A 45 4.77 1.01 7.63
N VAL A 46 4.56 2.31 7.56
CA VAL A 46 5.57 3.33 7.82
C VAL A 46 5.15 4.11 9.06
N ARG A 47 5.95 4.07 10.10
CA ARG A 47 5.71 4.77 11.38
C ARG A 47 6.93 5.56 11.78
N VAL A 48 6.74 6.77 12.29
CA VAL A 48 7.83 7.63 12.77
C VAL A 48 8.65 6.91 13.83
N ASN A 49 9.98 6.90 13.64
CA ASN A 49 10.97 6.32 14.54
C ASN A 49 10.74 4.83 14.83
N GLN A 50 10.10 4.12 13.90
CA GLN A 50 9.89 2.68 13.98
C GLN A 50 10.48 1.97 12.75
N PRO A 51 10.83 0.69 12.87
CA PRO A 51 11.23 -0.12 11.73
C PRO A 51 10.17 -0.16 10.64
N LEU A 52 10.61 -0.09 9.39
CA LEU A 52 9.76 -0.27 8.22
C LEU A 52 9.21 -1.70 8.21
N GLU A 53 7.89 -1.84 8.23
CA GLU A 53 7.21 -3.13 8.31
C GLU A 53 6.62 -3.51 6.94
N LEU A 54 7.01 -4.68 6.44
CA LEU A 54 6.55 -5.27 5.18
C LEU A 54 5.60 -6.42 5.49
N VAL A 55 4.34 -6.30 5.12
CA VAL A 55 3.29 -7.27 5.48
C VAL A 55 2.92 -8.11 4.27
N THR A 56 2.85 -9.41 4.49
CA THR A 56 2.41 -10.43 3.54
C THR A 56 1.35 -11.32 4.18
N ALA A 57 0.73 -12.20 3.40
CA ALA A 57 -0.15 -13.25 3.93
C ALA A 57 0.54 -14.16 4.97
N ASP A 58 1.87 -14.33 4.86
CA ASP A 58 2.68 -15.16 5.76
C ASP A 58 3.10 -14.44 7.06
N GLY A 59 2.78 -13.14 7.19
CA GLY A 59 3.08 -12.30 8.35
C GLY A 59 3.94 -11.07 8.02
N ALA A 60 4.42 -10.42 9.07
CA ALA A 60 5.23 -9.21 8.96
C ALA A 60 6.74 -9.52 8.89
N TYR A 61 7.43 -8.68 8.14
CA TYR A 61 8.89 -8.72 7.96
C TYR A 61 9.46 -7.30 8.11
N PHE A 62 10.73 -7.24 8.50
CA PHE A 62 11.50 -6.02 8.64
C PHE A 62 12.80 -6.14 7.87
N LEU A 63 13.36 -5.01 7.42
CA LEU A 63 14.64 -4.97 6.72
C LEU A 63 15.76 -4.70 7.73
N ASN A 64 16.70 -5.63 7.85
CA ASN A 64 17.92 -5.50 8.65
C ASN A 64 19.13 -5.74 7.75
N ASN A 65 19.92 -4.69 7.49
CA ASN A 65 21.14 -4.76 6.66
C ASN A 65 20.93 -5.52 5.32
N GLY A 66 19.79 -5.29 4.66
CA GLY A 66 19.44 -5.94 3.39
C GLY A 66 18.83 -7.34 3.52
N ALA A 67 18.75 -7.91 4.72
CA ALA A 67 18.06 -9.16 5.00
C ALA A 67 16.62 -8.94 5.51
N LEU A 68 15.72 -9.90 5.27
CA LEU A 68 14.40 -9.92 5.88
C LEU A 68 14.44 -10.69 7.20
N VAL A 69 13.97 -10.04 8.26
CA VAL A 69 13.83 -10.63 9.59
C VAL A 69 12.38 -10.53 10.08
N ARG A 70 11.97 -11.43 10.97
CA ARG A 70 10.64 -11.42 11.57
C ARG A 70 10.58 -10.71 12.92
N GLN A 71 11.73 -10.46 13.51
CA GLN A 71 11.87 -9.75 14.78
C GLN A 71 12.66 -8.47 14.54
N THR A 72 12.25 -7.41 15.20
CA THR A 72 12.92 -6.11 15.12
C THR A 72 14.11 -6.05 16.06
N ASP A 73 15.17 -5.37 15.62
CA ASP A 73 16.30 -4.96 16.42
C ASP A 73 16.71 -3.51 16.07
N ARG A 74 17.75 -3.02 16.68
CA ARG A 74 18.26 -1.64 16.46
C ARG A 74 18.90 -1.41 15.09
N GLN A 75 19.16 -2.47 14.34
CA GLN A 75 19.78 -2.39 13.00
C GLN A 75 18.73 -2.43 11.89
N CYS A 76 17.46 -2.64 12.24
CA CYS A 76 16.37 -2.58 11.28
C CYS A 76 16.22 -1.17 10.69
N LEU A 77 15.94 -1.11 9.39
CA LEU A 77 15.68 0.12 8.68
C LEU A 77 14.51 0.87 9.33
N SER A 78 14.82 1.95 10.02
CA SER A 78 13.81 2.80 10.67
C SER A 78 13.50 4.02 9.82
N VAL A 79 12.29 4.53 9.96
CA VAL A 79 11.80 5.69 9.22
C VAL A 79 11.75 6.89 10.16
N SER A 80 12.45 7.95 9.82
CA SER A 80 12.47 9.20 10.59
C SER A 80 11.23 10.07 10.29
N GLU A 81 11.02 11.11 11.10
CA GLU A 81 10.01 12.13 10.84
C GLU A 81 10.26 12.87 9.52
N GLU A 82 11.53 13.14 9.21
CA GLU A 82 11.95 13.78 7.96
C GLU A 82 11.62 12.90 6.75
N ASP A 83 11.80 11.58 6.86
CA ASP A 83 11.44 10.65 5.80
C ASP A 83 9.93 10.68 5.52
N LEU A 84 9.11 10.68 6.57
CA LEU A 84 7.66 10.79 6.41
C LEU A 84 7.24 12.13 5.79
N ARG A 85 7.92 13.22 6.15
CA ARG A 85 7.71 14.54 5.54
C ARG A 85 8.06 14.53 4.05
N GLN A 86 9.17 13.91 3.67
CA GLN A 86 9.57 13.74 2.27
C GLN A 86 8.58 12.86 1.51
N MET A 87 8.13 11.75 2.10
CA MET A 87 7.08 10.90 1.52
C MET A 87 5.80 11.69 1.26
N SER A 88 5.35 12.50 2.21
CA SER A 88 4.18 13.36 2.06
C SER A 88 4.32 14.32 0.87
N THR A 89 5.52 14.90 0.68
CA THR A 89 5.82 15.75 -0.46
C THR A 89 5.83 14.97 -1.79
N LEU A 90 6.38 13.77 -1.79
CA LEU A 90 6.40 12.92 -2.99
C LEU A 90 4.99 12.47 -3.40
N MET A 91 4.13 12.16 -2.43
CA MET A 91 2.72 11.80 -2.66
C MET A 91 1.91 12.98 -3.22
N SER A 92 2.18 14.22 -2.76
CA SER A 92 1.43 15.41 -3.19
C SER A 92 1.75 15.90 -4.61
N ARG A 93 2.78 15.36 -5.28
CA ARG A 93 3.19 15.77 -6.64
C ARG A 93 2.08 15.63 -7.69
N TYR A 94 1.04 14.87 -7.41
CA TYR A 94 -0.04 14.59 -8.37
C TYR A 94 -1.24 15.52 -8.29
N SER A 95 -1.45 16.27 -7.21
CA SER A 95 -2.39 17.38 -7.08
C SER A 95 -2.51 17.83 -5.62
N LEU A 96 -2.03 19.01 -5.27
CA LEU A 96 -2.11 19.52 -3.90
C LEU A 96 -3.57 19.60 -3.39
N TYR A 97 -4.52 20.00 -4.22
CA TYR A 97 -5.93 20.13 -3.82
C TYR A 97 -6.61 18.79 -3.59
N ALA A 98 -6.45 17.83 -4.50
CA ALA A 98 -7.02 16.49 -4.34
C ALA A 98 -6.38 15.77 -3.14
N TYR A 99 -5.08 15.95 -2.95
CA TYR A 99 -4.32 15.39 -1.84
C TYR A 99 -4.83 15.88 -0.47
N GLU A 100 -5.07 17.17 -0.30
CA GLU A 100 -5.57 17.71 0.98
C GLU A 100 -6.95 17.20 1.33
N GLU A 101 -7.84 17.06 0.36
CA GLU A 101 -9.19 16.55 0.58
C GLU A 101 -9.18 15.05 0.93
N GLU A 102 -8.40 14.25 0.22
CA GLU A 102 -8.25 12.83 0.51
C GLU A 102 -7.59 12.59 1.87
N ILE A 103 -6.56 13.36 2.23
CA ILE A 103 -5.93 13.28 3.57
C ILE A 103 -6.93 13.59 4.68
N ARG A 104 -7.83 14.57 4.49
CA ARG A 104 -8.90 14.84 5.46
C ARG A 104 -9.81 13.64 5.67
N GLN A 105 -9.99 12.81 4.66
CA GLN A 105 -10.74 11.55 4.74
C GLN A 105 -9.93 10.40 5.36
N GLY A 106 -8.63 10.63 5.63
CA GLY A 106 -7.73 9.64 6.25
C GLY A 106 -7.09 8.66 5.27
N PHE A 107 -7.27 8.83 3.97
CA PHE A 107 -6.62 8.01 2.95
C PHE A 107 -6.45 8.78 1.64
N LEU A 108 -5.55 8.30 0.81
CA LEU A 108 -5.37 8.75 -0.57
C LEU A 108 -5.14 7.56 -1.51
N THR A 109 -5.44 7.76 -2.78
CA THR A 109 -5.18 6.78 -3.83
C THR A 109 -4.08 7.31 -4.74
N VAL A 110 -3.03 6.50 -4.94
CA VAL A 110 -1.90 6.85 -5.81
C VAL A 110 -1.91 6.03 -7.09
N GLU A 111 -1.04 6.41 -8.03
CA GLU A 111 -0.84 5.71 -9.30
C GLU A 111 -0.74 4.19 -9.10
N GLY A 112 -1.35 3.41 -9.99
CA GLY A 112 -1.47 1.96 -9.86
C GLY A 112 -2.65 1.49 -9.00
N GLY A 113 -3.46 2.41 -8.46
CA GLY A 113 -4.64 2.10 -7.64
C GLY A 113 -4.31 1.72 -6.19
N HIS A 114 -3.07 1.98 -5.75
CA HIS A 114 -2.65 1.73 -4.37
C HIS A 114 -3.35 2.70 -3.41
N ARG A 115 -3.76 2.20 -2.25
CA ARG A 115 -4.40 3.04 -1.21
C ARG A 115 -3.43 3.25 -0.06
N ILE A 116 -3.32 4.50 0.36
CA ILE A 116 -2.47 4.90 1.49
C ILE A 116 -3.36 5.46 2.58
N GLY A 117 -3.50 4.74 3.68
CA GLY A 117 -4.11 5.25 4.90
C GLY A 117 -3.15 6.22 5.59
N VAL A 118 -3.67 7.31 6.09
CA VAL A 118 -2.89 8.39 6.71
C VAL A 118 -3.36 8.60 8.14
N CYS A 119 -2.41 8.59 9.09
CA CYS A 119 -2.66 8.95 10.49
C CYS A 119 -1.65 9.99 10.96
N GLY A 120 -2.11 10.91 11.80
CA GLY A 120 -1.29 11.98 12.35
C GLY A 120 -2.04 12.84 13.35
N GLN A 121 -1.51 14.01 13.66
CA GLN A 121 -2.21 14.96 14.50
C GLN A 121 -3.32 15.66 13.72
N VAL A 122 -4.50 15.68 14.29
CA VAL A 122 -5.68 16.26 13.64
C VAL A 122 -5.89 17.69 14.13
N MET A 123 -5.92 18.62 13.19
CA MET A 123 -6.37 19.99 13.43
C MET A 123 -7.84 20.11 13.02
N GLN A 124 -8.68 20.56 13.94
CA GLN A 124 -10.10 20.78 13.69
C GLN A 124 -10.42 22.28 13.56
N LEU A 125 -11.33 22.59 12.66
CA LEU A 125 -11.93 23.91 12.51
C LEU A 125 -13.44 23.74 12.38
N ASN A 126 -14.23 24.42 13.24
CA ASN A 126 -15.69 24.34 13.26
C ASN A 126 -16.25 22.89 13.34
N GLY A 127 -15.60 22.04 14.16
CA GLY A 127 -16.02 20.65 14.35
C GLY A 127 -15.71 19.71 13.17
N ARG A 128 -14.98 20.18 12.15
CA ARG A 128 -14.55 19.38 11.01
C ARG A 128 -13.04 19.23 10.98
N ILE A 129 -12.56 18.11 10.46
CA ILE A 129 -11.13 17.92 10.22
C ILE A 129 -10.69 18.92 9.16
N ASN A 130 -9.82 19.85 9.54
CA ASN A 130 -9.23 20.81 8.62
C ASN A 130 -7.95 20.27 8.01
N ARG A 131 -7.09 19.64 8.83
CA ARG A 131 -5.79 19.12 8.39
C ARG A 131 -5.32 17.98 9.29
N ILE A 132 -4.60 17.02 8.71
CA ILE A 132 -3.81 16.01 9.45
C ILE A 132 -2.34 16.37 9.27
N TYR A 133 -1.70 16.89 10.33
CA TYR A 133 -0.29 17.31 10.30
C TYR A 133 0.27 17.47 11.72
N PRO A 134 1.51 16.99 12.02
CA PRO A 134 2.32 16.16 11.14
C PRO A 134 1.71 14.77 10.91
N ILE A 135 2.04 14.16 9.76
CA ILE A 135 1.72 12.77 9.49
C ILE A 135 2.71 11.92 10.27
N LEU A 136 2.19 10.96 11.05
CA LEU A 136 2.98 10.08 11.92
C LEU A 136 3.00 8.63 11.46
N TYR A 137 2.03 8.25 10.63
CA TYR A 137 1.88 6.89 10.14
C TYR A 137 1.26 6.87 8.75
N LEU A 138 1.82 6.01 7.89
CA LEU A 138 1.26 5.66 6.58
C LEU A 138 1.08 4.15 6.47
N ASN A 139 -0.08 3.72 5.98
CA ASN A 139 -0.36 2.33 5.66
C ASN A 139 -0.56 2.20 4.14
N ILE A 140 0.46 1.77 3.43
CA ILE A 140 0.45 1.63 1.98
C ILE A 140 -0.06 0.22 1.63
N ARG A 141 -1.30 0.14 1.12
CA ARG A 141 -1.90 -1.11 0.66
C ARG A 141 -1.69 -1.28 -0.83
N ILE A 142 -1.12 -2.41 -1.20
CA ILE A 142 -0.74 -2.70 -2.58
C ILE A 142 -1.96 -3.23 -3.34
N ALA A 143 -2.39 -2.50 -4.37
CA ALA A 143 -3.46 -2.93 -5.24
C ALA A 143 -3.04 -4.17 -6.03
N ARG A 144 -3.80 -5.25 -5.90
CA ARG A 144 -3.60 -6.50 -6.64
C ARG A 144 -4.79 -6.74 -7.55
N GLU A 145 -4.50 -6.97 -8.81
CA GLU A 145 -5.47 -7.51 -9.75
C GLU A 145 -5.28 -9.02 -9.86
N ARG A 146 -6.34 -9.77 -9.63
CA ARG A 146 -6.37 -11.22 -9.89
C ARG A 146 -7.28 -11.46 -11.09
N LYS A 147 -6.70 -11.50 -12.28
CA LYS A 147 -7.45 -11.78 -13.51
C LYS A 147 -8.14 -13.14 -13.40
N ALA A 148 -9.38 -13.20 -13.90
CA ALA A 148 -10.22 -14.40 -13.94
C ALA A 148 -10.63 -14.99 -12.58
N CYS A 149 -10.45 -14.32 -11.44
CA CYS A 149 -10.93 -14.83 -10.15
C CYS A 149 -12.46 -14.98 -10.12
N GLY A 150 -13.20 -14.14 -10.87
CA GLY A 150 -14.64 -14.23 -11.05
C GLY A 150 -15.14 -15.25 -12.09
N ALA A 151 -14.25 -15.90 -12.83
CA ALA A 151 -14.64 -16.78 -13.94
C ALA A 151 -15.53 -17.96 -13.52
N LEU A 152 -15.33 -18.47 -12.29
CA LEU A 152 -16.16 -19.55 -11.74
C LEU A 152 -17.59 -19.09 -11.44
N LEU A 153 -17.76 -17.82 -11.08
CA LEU A 153 -19.06 -17.24 -10.74
C LEU A 153 -19.79 -16.70 -11.98
N TYR A 154 -19.07 -16.42 -13.05
CA TYR A 154 -19.62 -15.74 -14.23
C TYR A 154 -20.90 -16.42 -14.75
N LYS A 155 -20.88 -17.77 -14.87
CA LYS A 155 -22.05 -18.53 -15.34
C LYS A 155 -23.26 -18.47 -14.40
N GLN A 156 -23.03 -18.19 -13.13
CA GLN A 156 -24.09 -18.08 -12.11
C GLN A 156 -24.69 -16.69 -12.03
N LEU A 157 -23.96 -15.69 -12.55
CA LEU A 157 -24.39 -14.29 -12.56
C LEU A 157 -25.27 -13.94 -13.76
N TRP A 158 -25.38 -14.85 -14.72
CA TRP A 158 -26.12 -14.64 -15.97
C TRP A 158 -27.19 -15.70 -16.18
N ARG A 159 -28.38 -15.26 -16.54
CA ARG A 159 -29.47 -16.13 -16.93
C ARG A 159 -29.98 -15.65 -18.29
N GLU A 160 -30.09 -16.58 -19.26
CA GLU A 160 -30.60 -16.29 -20.62
C GLU A 160 -29.95 -15.05 -21.29
N GLN A 161 -28.65 -14.81 -21.07
CA GLN A 161 -27.87 -13.67 -21.56
C GLN A 161 -28.12 -12.33 -20.86
N GLU A 162 -28.91 -12.29 -19.78
CA GLU A 162 -29.08 -11.12 -18.94
C GLU A 162 -28.41 -11.27 -17.56
N PRO A 163 -27.83 -10.20 -16.99
CA PRO A 163 -27.25 -10.27 -15.66
C PRO A 163 -28.35 -10.37 -14.60
N GLU A 164 -28.22 -11.31 -13.67
CA GLU A 164 -29.14 -11.43 -12.53
C GLU A 164 -28.75 -10.49 -11.37
N ASN A 165 -29.76 -9.97 -10.69
CA ASN A 165 -29.57 -9.23 -9.44
C ASN A 165 -28.94 -10.16 -8.39
N THR A 166 -27.65 -9.95 -8.11
CA THR A 166 -26.87 -10.86 -7.29
C THR A 166 -26.30 -10.16 -6.07
N LEU A 167 -26.45 -10.75 -4.90
CA LEU A 167 -25.79 -10.34 -3.66
C LEU A 167 -24.63 -11.29 -3.34
N LEU A 168 -23.40 -10.75 -3.34
CA LEU A 168 -22.20 -11.50 -3.02
C LEU A 168 -21.81 -11.28 -1.55
N LEU A 169 -21.89 -12.33 -0.74
CA LEU A 169 -21.50 -12.32 0.67
C LEU A 169 -20.22 -13.12 0.86
N SER A 170 -19.20 -12.49 1.47
CA SER A 170 -17.96 -13.19 1.83
C SER A 170 -17.26 -12.50 3.01
N ALA A 171 -16.41 -13.24 3.71
CA ALA A 171 -15.50 -12.65 4.69
C ALA A 171 -14.52 -11.66 4.02
N PRO A 172 -13.97 -10.69 4.78
CA PRO A 172 -12.90 -9.83 4.29
C PRO A 172 -11.72 -10.64 3.73
N GLY A 173 -11.08 -10.15 2.66
CA GLY A 173 -9.93 -10.80 2.05
C GLY A 173 -10.24 -11.91 1.03
N ASN A 174 -11.50 -12.34 0.87
CA ASN A 174 -11.88 -13.41 -0.05
C ASN A 174 -12.08 -12.94 -1.52
N GLY A 175 -11.63 -11.73 -1.86
CA GLY A 175 -11.59 -11.27 -3.26
C GLY A 175 -12.94 -10.90 -3.88
N LYS A 176 -13.97 -10.58 -3.08
CA LYS A 176 -15.31 -10.23 -3.61
C LYS A 176 -15.33 -8.99 -4.52
N THR A 177 -14.33 -8.12 -4.39
CA THR A 177 -14.25 -6.82 -5.11
C THR A 177 -13.09 -6.79 -6.12
N THR A 178 -12.40 -7.91 -6.28
CA THR A 178 -11.18 -8.00 -7.11
C THR A 178 -11.52 -8.23 -8.58
#